data_d490c11b4e4474ab03d6182a07eec1da
#
_entry.id   d490c11b4e4474ab03d6182a07eec1da
#
_cell.length_a   1.000
_cell.length_b   1.000
_cell.length_c   1.000
_cell.angle_alpha   90.00
_cell.angle_beta   90.00
_cell.angle_gamma   90.00
#
_symmetry.space_group_name_H-M   'P 1'
#
loop_
_entity.id
_entity.type
_entity.pdbx_description
1 polymer ?
#
loop_
_entity_poly.entity_id
_entity_poly.type
_entity_poly.pdbx_seq_one_letter_code
_entity_poly.pdbx_strand_id
1 'polypeptide(L)'
;MNIYTVAFFGHRQPSSILVLEERLMPILRDLINSKDYIEFLVGRDGEFDQVVSSAIRKAKESYAYGNVSHILVLPYERADYRDTRESFEQYYDEVEICYESSQAHPKVAIYERNKQMAMRADLIICDIEHSYGGAFKAVQYAESLGKRIINLAEQ
;
A
#
# COMPACT_ATOMS: atom_id res chain seq x y z
N MET A 1 3.07 -21.46 7.79
CA MET A 1 2.30 -20.21 7.96
C MET A 1 2.17 -19.52 6.61
N ASN A 2 0.94 -19.19 6.23
CA ASN A 2 0.69 -18.49 4.98
C ASN A 2 0.70 -16.98 5.22
N ILE A 3 1.48 -16.28 4.40
CA ILE A 3 1.52 -14.81 4.42
C ILE A 3 0.61 -14.30 3.30
N TYR A 4 -0.39 -13.51 3.68
CA TYR A 4 -1.30 -12.89 2.72
C TYR A 4 -0.83 -11.45 2.48
N THR A 5 -0.61 -11.08 1.23
CA THR A 5 -0.03 -9.78 0.87
C THR A 5 -1.08 -8.89 0.23
N VAL A 6 -1.23 -7.68 0.76
CA VAL A 6 -2.16 -6.67 0.25
C VAL A 6 -1.37 -5.44 -0.15
N ALA A 7 -1.57 -4.96 -1.37
CA ALA A 7 -0.97 -3.72 -1.86
C ALA A 7 -2.04 -2.66 -2.07
N PHE A 8 -1.66 -1.41 -1.87
CA PHE A 8 -2.58 -0.27 -1.91
C PHE A 8 -2.15 0.73 -2.98
N PHE A 9 -3.10 1.15 -3.82
CA PHE A 9 -2.86 2.17 -4.84
C PHE A 9 -4.04 3.15 -4.87
N GLY A 10 -3.72 4.44 -4.85
CA GLY A 10 -4.75 5.48 -4.94
C GLY A 10 -4.16 6.79 -5.47
N HIS A 11 -5.04 7.68 -5.92
CA HIS A 11 -4.63 8.99 -6.38
C HIS A 11 -4.10 9.81 -5.22
N ARG A 12 -3.18 10.74 -5.50
CA ARG A 12 -2.57 11.57 -4.46
C ARG A 12 -3.58 12.36 -3.64
N GLN A 13 -4.67 12.80 -4.30
CA GLN A 13 -5.71 13.59 -3.66
C GLN A 13 -7.06 12.86 -3.81
N PRO A 14 -7.44 12.03 -2.83
CA PRO A 14 -8.74 11.38 -2.85
C PRO A 14 -9.86 12.41 -2.64
N SER A 15 -11.06 12.12 -3.17
CA SER A 15 -12.21 13.01 -3.08
C SER A 15 -12.67 13.25 -1.64
N SER A 16 -12.61 12.22 -0.80
CA SER A 16 -13.01 12.32 0.60
C SER A 16 -12.19 11.37 1.46
N ILE A 17 -11.39 11.96 2.34
CA ILE A 17 -10.59 11.21 3.31
C ILE A 17 -11.47 10.44 4.28
N LEU A 18 -12.56 11.05 4.75
CA LEU A 18 -13.49 10.41 5.69
C LEU A 18 -14.15 9.18 5.08
N VAL A 19 -14.66 9.29 3.86
CA VAL A 19 -15.30 8.17 3.17
C VAL A 19 -14.30 7.05 2.92
N LEU A 20 -13.08 7.41 2.52
CA LEU A 20 -12.02 6.45 2.28
C LEU A 20 -11.73 5.64 3.55
N GLU A 21 -11.54 6.30 4.68
CA GLU A 21 -11.26 5.62 5.95
C GLU A 21 -12.44 4.76 6.40
N GLU A 22 -13.67 5.26 6.28
CA GLU A 22 -14.89 4.51 6.65
C GLU A 22 -15.02 3.22 5.85
N ARG A 23 -14.70 3.26 4.57
CA ARG A 23 -14.80 2.09 3.70
C ARG A 23 -13.66 1.10 3.93
N LEU A 24 -12.48 1.61 4.28
CA LEU A 24 -11.29 0.81 4.45
C LEU A 24 -11.27 0.04 5.77
N MET A 25 -11.66 0.66 6.88
CA MET A 25 -11.52 0.05 8.21
C MET A 25 -12.19 -1.31 8.36
N PRO A 26 -13.44 -1.53 7.90
CA PRO A 26 -14.05 -2.86 8.02
C PRO A 26 -13.30 -3.93 7.22
N ILE A 27 -12.75 -3.56 6.07
CA ILE A 27 -11.98 -4.47 5.23
C ILE A 27 -10.70 -4.90 5.94
N LEU A 28 -9.98 -3.94 6.53
CA LEU A 28 -8.75 -4.23 7.28
C LEU A 28 -9.04 -5.13 8.47
N ARG A 29 -10.10 -4.84 9.23
CA ARG A 29 -10.53 -5.67 10.35
C ARG A 29 -10.77 -7.11 9.93
N ASP A 30 -11.56 -7.30 8.87
CA ASP A 30 -11.92 -8.63 8.40
C ASP A 30 -10.71 -9.41 7.89
N LEU A 31 -9.79 -8.72 7.19
CA LEU A 31 -8.55 -9.33 6.72
C LEU A 31 -7.67 -9.77 7.90
N ILE A 32 -7.47 -8.90 8.87
CA ILE A 32 -6.65 -9.21 10.04
C ILE A 32 -7.23 -10.39 10.82
N ASN A 33 -8.56 -10.40 10.99
CA ASN A 33 -9.24 -11.47 11.74
C ASN A 33 -9.23 -12.82 11.01
N SER A 34 -9.13 -12.83 9.69
CA SER A 34 -9.27 -14.06 8.88
C SER A 34 -7.95 -14.66 8.40
N LYS A 35 -6.82 -13.94 8.49
CA LYS A 35 -5.54 -14.40 7.95
C LYS A 35 -4.57 -14.80 9.06
N ASP A 36 -3.77 -15.84 8.82
CA ASP A 36 -2.72 -16.27 9.74
C ASP A 36 -1.69 -15.16 9.93
N TYR A 37 -1.24 -14.60 8.82
CA TYR A 37 -0.32 -13.47 8.80
C TYR A 37 -0.60 -12.61 7.57
N ILE A 38 -0.62 -11.31 7.75
CA ILE A 38 -0.89 -10.38 6.66
C ILE A 38 0.18 -9.30 6.60
N GLU A 39 0.65 -9.01 5.39
CA GLU A 39 1.52 -7.87 5.16
C GLU A 39 0.82 -6.87 4.26
N PHE A 40 0.85 -5.61 4.67
CA PHE A 40 0.29 -4.48 3.95
C PHE A 40 1.41 -3.68 3.33
N LEU A 41 1.45 -3.63 2.00
CA LEU A 41 2.47 -2.91 1.25
C LEU A 41 1.95 -1.53 0.88
N VAL A 42 2.65 -0.48 1.30
CA VAL A 42 2.21 0.91 1.09
C VAL A 42 3.34 1.76 0.51
N GLY A 43 2.96 2.86 -0.16
CA GLY A 43 3.85 3.95 -0.50
C GLY A 43 3.69 5.10 0.49
N ARG A 44 4.21 6.29 0.12
CA ARG A 44 4.01 7.49 0.94
C ARG A 44 4.02 8.79 0.12
N ASP A 45 3.49 8.71 -1.11
CA ASP A 45 3.61 9.82 -2.06
C ASP A 45 2.37 10.71 -2.18
N GLY A 46 1.36 10.56 -1.33
CA GLY A 46 0.17 11.39 -1.37
C GLY A 46 -0.76 11.16 -0.20
N GLU A 47 -1.89 11.87 -0.19
CA GLU A 47 -2.87 11.76 0.91
C GLU A 47 -3.48 10.37 1.03
N PHE A 48 -3.71 9.70 -0.09
CA PHE A 48 -4.20 8.32 -0.06
C PHE A 48 -3.29 7.43 0.78
N ASP A 49 -1.98 7.48 0.49
CA ASP A 49 -1.01 6.67 1.21
C ASP A 49 -0.98 7.00 2.70
N GLN A 50 -1.12 8.27 3.05
CA GLN A 50 -1.15 8.71 4.45
C GLN A 50 -2.39 8.18 5.18
N VAL A 51 -3.56 8.25 4.55
CA VAL A 51 -4.80 7.75 5.14
C VAL A 51 -4.74 6.24 5.32
N VAL A 52 -4.24 5.53 4.32
CA VAL A 52 -4.10 4.06 4.37
C VAL A 52 -3.18 3.66 5.52
N SER A 53 -2.01 4.28 5.64
CA SER A 53 -1.07 3.95 6.71
C SER A 53 -1.63 4.26 8.09
N SER A 54 -2.34 5.38 8.24
CA SER A 54 -3.01 5.72 9.49
C SER A 54 -4.08 4.68 9.84
N ALA A 55 -4.88 4.26 8.87
CA ALA A 55 -5.91 3.23 9.06
C ALA A 55 -5.30 1.88 9.44
N ILE A 56 -4.20 1.48 8.78
CA ILE A 56 -3.50 0.24 9.09
C ILE A 56 -2.99 0.26 10.55
N ARG A 57 -2.42 1.37 10.98
CA ARG A 57 -1.94 1.48 12.36
C ARG A 57 -3.06 1.36 13.37
N LYS A 58 -4.20 2.00 13.12
CA LYS A 58 -5.39 1.89 13.98
C LYS A 58 -5.93 0.45 14.00
N ALA A 59 -6.05 -0.16 12.84
CA ALA A 59 -6.55 -1.53 12.73
C ALA A 59 -5.62 -2.52 13.41
N LYS A 60 -4.31 -2.35 13.25
CA LYS A 60 -3.31 -3.18 13.90
C LYS A 60 -3.43 -3.09 15.41
N GLU A 61 -3.55 -1.87 15.95
CA GLU A 61 -3.72 -1.66 17.40
C GLU A 61 -4.99 -2.32 17.94
N SER A 62 -6.09 -2.23 17.19
CA SER A 62 -7.40 -2.71 17.64
C SER A 62 -7.61 -4.21 17.44
N TYR A 63 -7.05 -4.80 16.40
CA TYR A 63 -7.43 -6.15 15.97
C TYR A 63 -6.26 -7.14 15.83
N ALA A 64 -5.01 -6.69 15.72
CA ALA A 64 -3.89 -7.59 15.48
C ALA A 64 -3.49 -8.37 16.74
N TYR A 65 -3.05 -9.59 16.51
CA TYR A 65 -2.51 -10.47 17.57
C TYR A 65 -1.09 -10.92 17.20
N GLY A 66 -0.27 -9.99 16.68
CA GLY A 66 1.09 -10.27 16.23
C GLY A 66 1.16 -10.78 14.80
N ASN A 67 0.07 -10.66 14.04
CA ASN A 67 -0.06 -11.22 12.69
C ASN A 67 -0.08 -10.18 11.58
N VAL A 68 0.41 -8.96 11.84
CA VAL A 68 0.34 -7.86 10.86
C VAL A 68 1.72 -7.22 10.69
N SER A 69 2.13 -7.00 9.44
CA SER A 69 3.27 -6.16 9.09
C SER A 69 2.81 -5.01 8.20
N HIS A 70 3.14 -3.79 8.60
CA HIS A 70 2.91 -2.56 7.85
C HIS A 70 4.22 -2.19 7.17
N ILE A 71 4.32 -2.38 5.86
CA ILE A 71 5.57 -2.32 5.12
C ILE A 71 5.55 -1.15 4.13
N LEU A 72 6.46 -0.21 4.31
CA LEU A 72 6.70 0.86 3.34
C LEU A 72 7.65 0.33 2.27
N VAL A 73 7.23 0.43 1.00
CA VAL A 73 8.08 0.04 -0.13
C VAL A 73 8.51 1.31 -0.87
N LEU A 74 9.78 1.65 -0.76
CA LEU A 74 10.35 2.81 -1.42
C LEU A 74 10.87 2.44 -2.81
N PRO A 75 10.72 3.34 -3.81
CA PRO A 75 11.24 3.07 -5.15
C PRO A 75 12.76 3.09 -5.23
N TYR A 76 13.41 3.86 -4.34
CA TYR A 76 14.86 3.97 -4.20
C TYR A 76 15.15 4.58 -2.84
N GLU A 77 16.43 4.61 -2.42
CA GLU A 77 16.80 5.24 -1.15
C GLU A 77 16.66 6.75 -1.25
N ARG A 78 15.59 7.27 -0.65
CA ARG A 78 15.27 8.70 -0.66
C ARG A 78 16.07 9.43 0.40
N ALA A 79 16.36 10.72 0.14
CA ALA A 79 17.11 11.54 1.09
C ALA A 79 16.38 11.66 2.44
N ASP A 80 15.06 11.84 2.41
CA ASP A 80 14.27 11.95 3.65
C ASP A 80 14.36 10.67 4.49
N TYR A 81 14.32 9.50 3.87
CA TYR A 81 14.50 8.23 4.59
C TYR A 81 15.91 8.11 5.17
N ARG A 82 16.93 8.39 4.35
CA ARG A 82 18.33 8.29 4.79
C ARG A 82 18.60 9.21 5.98
N ASP A 83 18.05 10.43 5.96
CA ASP A 83 18.31 11.45 6.98
C ASP A 83 17.49 11.26 8.26
N THR A 84 16.33 10.59 8.17
CA THR A 84 15.42 10.37 9.31
C THR A 84 14.97 8.91 9.44
N ARG A 85 15.91 7.99 9.20
CA ARG A 85 15.62 6.54 9.20
C ARG A 85 14.90 6.08 10.45
N GLU A 86 15.30 6.55 11.61
CA GLU A 86 14.71 6.15 12.88
C GLU A 86 13.20 6.45 12.95
N SER A 87 12.80 7.64 12.47
CA SER A 87 11.38 8.02 12.42
C SER A 87 10.57 7.08 11.52
N PHE A 88 11.13 6.70 10.38
CA PHE A 88 10.46 5.75 9.47
C PHE A 88 10.31 4.37 10.13
N GLU A 89 11.36 3.89 10.78
CA GLU A 89 11.37 2.57 11.42
C GLU A 89 10.46 2.49 12.64
N GLN A 90 10.15 3.64 13.26
CA GLN A 90 9.17 3.71 14.34
C GLN A 90 7.73 3.73 13.81
N TYR A 91 7.52 4.33 12.64
CA TYR A 91 6.18 4.46 12.06
C TYR A 91 5.74 3.20 11.31
N TYR A 92 6.62 2.60 10.54
CA TYR A 92 6.36 1.38 9.77
C TYR A 92 7.00 0.18 10.47
N ASP A 93 6.42 -1.00 10.33
CA ASP A 93 7.04 -2.22 10.86
C ASP A 93 8.30 -2.59 10.09
N GLU A 94 8.29 -2.35 8.76
CA GLU A 94 9.44 -2.55 7.89
C GLU A 94 9.49 -1.45 6.84
N VAL A 95 10.69 -1.13 6.39
CA VAL A 95 10.93 -0.28 5.24
C VAL A 95 11.78 -1.06 4.25
N GLU A 96 11.26 -1.28 3.05
CA GLU A 96 11.96 -1.98 1.98
C GLU A 96 12.30 -1.01 0.88
N ILE A 97 13.50 -1.15 0.31
CA ILE A 97 13.87 -0.45 -0.91
C ILE A 97 13.74 -1.46 -2.05
N CYS A 98 12.84 -1.18 -2.98
CA CYS A 98 12.59 -2.08 -4.11
C CYS A 98 13.85 -2.15 -4.99
N TYR A 99 14.42 -3.34 -5.11
CA TYR A 99 15.67 -3.52 -5.87
C TYR A 99 15.48 -3.15 -7.35
N GLU A 100 14.42 -3.66 -7.97
CA GLU A 100 14.17 -3.47 -9.41
C GLU A 100 13.99 -2.00 -9.75
N SER A 101 13.22 -1.25 -8.95
CA SER A 101 13.00 0.18 -9.21
C SER A 101 14.23 1.01 -8.87
N SER A 102 15.03 0.59 -7.89
CA SER A 102 16.26 1.31 -7.53
C SER A 102 17.31 1.29 -8.64
N GLN A 103 17.23 0.31 -9.54
CA GLN A 103 18.10 0.19 -10.72
C GLN A 103 17.54 0.92 -11.94
N ALA A 104 16.29 1.39 -11.86
CA ALA A 104 15.62 2.05 -12.98
C ALA A 104 15.93 3.56 -12.98
N HIS A 105 15.67 4.18 -14.12
CA HIS A 105 15.75 5.64 -14.22
C HIS A 105 14.76 6.27 -13.22
N PRO A 106 15.15 7.34 -12.48
CA PRO A 106 14.26 7.94 -11.48
C PRO A 106 12.86 8.30 -11.97
N LYS A 107 12.72 8.66 -13.24
CA LYS A 107 11.42 9.01 -13.83
C LYS A 107 10.45 7.84 -13.90
N VAL A 108 10.95 6.60 -13.91
CA VAL A 108 10.11 5.41 -13.99
C VAL A 108 10.19 4.56 -12.72
N ALA A 109 10.96 4.99 -11.75
CA ALA A 109 11.19 4.20 -10.53
C ALA A 109 9.90 3.92 -9.75
N ILE A 110 9.03 4.92 -9.60
CA ILE A 110 7.75 4.74 -8.89
C ILE A 110 6.88 3.73 -9.64
N TYR A 111 6.83 3.83 -10.96
CA TYR A 111 6.07 2.88 -11.78
C TYR A 111 6.59 1.46 -11.62
N GLU A 112 7.90 1.27 -11.65
CA GLU A 112 8.52 -0.05 -11.47
C GLU A 112 8.25 -0.60 -10.05
N ARG A 113 8.36 0.25 -9.02
CA ARG A 113 8.02 -0.15 -7.65
C ARG A 113 6.57 -0.61 -7.55
N ASN A 114 5.64 0.13 -8.18
CA ASN A 114 4.24 -0.23 -8.17
C ASN A 114 4.00 -1.58 -8.86
N LYS A 115 4.70 -1.87 -9.96
CA LYS A 115 4.60 -3.16 -10.62
C LYS A 115 5.05 -4.29 -9.70
N GLN A 116 6.15 -4.10 -8.98
CA GLN A 116 6.66 -5.12 -8.06
C GLN A 116 5.68 -5.35 -6.91
N MET A 117 5.08 -4.28 -6.37
CA MET A 117 4.04 -4.41 -5.35
C MET A 117 2.84 -5.20 -5.88
N ALA A 118 2.39 -4.88 -7.10
CA ALA A 118 1.25 -5.57 -7.73
C ALA A 118 1.54 -7.05 -7.95
N MET A 119 2.75 -7.38 -8.42
CA MET A 119 3.16 -8.77 -8.64
C MET A 119 3.17 -9.59 -7.34
N ARG A 120 3.62 -8.98 -6.26
CA ARG A 120 3.73 -9.62 -4.95
C ARG A 120 2.38 -9.80 -4.26
N ALA A 121 1.40 -8.97 -4.57
CA ALA A 121 0.14 -8.93 -3.86
C ALA A 121 -0.79 -10.11 -4.18
N ASP A 122 -1.53 -10.56 -3.16
CA ASP A 122 -2.68 -11.46 -3.30
C ASP A 122 -3.96 -10.66 -3.52
N LEU A 123 -4.01 -9.44 -3.00
CA LEU A 123 -5.16 -8.54 -3.07
C LEU A 123 -4.67 -7.12 -3.29
N ILE A 124 -5.35 -6.40 -4.17
CA ILE A 124 -5.15 -4.97 -4.37
C ILE A 124 -6.34 -4.24 -3.78
N ILE A 125 -6.07 -3.28 -2.90
CA ILE A 125 -7.09 -2.34 -2.42
C ILE A 125 -6.73 -0.98 -2.99
N CYS A 126 -7.66 -0.36 -3.70
CA CYS A 126 -7.39 0.89 -4.39
C CYS A 126 -8.54 1.88 -4.26
N ASP A 127 -8.27 3.13 -4.63
CA ASP A 127 -9.26 4.19 -4.71
C ASP A 127 -9.04 4.92 -6.03
N ILE A 128 -9.64 4.39 -7.09
CA ILE A 128 -9.45 4.87 -8.46
C ILE A 128 -10.73 5.51 -8.95
N GLU A 129 -10.69 6.83 -9.13
CA GLU A 129 -11.84 7.63 -9.56
C GLU A 129 -11.74 8.11 -11.01
N HIS A 130 -10.52 8.07 -11.59
CA HIS A 130 -10.32 8.50 -12.99
C HIS A 130 -9.31 7.59 -13.69
N SER A 131 -9.32 7.63 -15.01
CA SER A 131 -8.62 6.68 -15.88
C SER A 131 -7.25 7.18 -16.34
N TYR A 132 -6.49 7.82 -15.43
CA TYR A 132 -5.14 8.28 -15.72
C TYR A 132 -4.31 8.33 -14.43
N GLY A 133 -3.00 8.46 -14.58
CA GLY A 133 -2.07 8.60 -13.47
C GLY A 133 -1.43 7.28 -13.05
N GLY A 134 -0.47 7.38 -12.14
CA GLY A 134 0.33 6.24 -11.70
C GLY A 134 -0.47 5.15 -11.00
N ALA A 135 -1.40 5.55 -10.14
CA ALA A 135 -2.24 4.59 -9.42
C ALA A 135 -3.15 3.81 -10.37
N PHE A 136 -3.74 4.50 -11.34
CA PHE A 136 -4.57 3.85 -12.36
C PHE A 136 -3.75 2.82 -13.16
N LYS A 137 -2.56 3.20 -13.57
CA LYS A 137 -1.66 2.29 -14.32
C LYS A 137 -1.26 1.07 -13.49
N ALA A 138 -1.02 1.26 -12.19
CA ALA A 138 -0.69 0.16 -11.30
C ALA A 138 -1.84 -0.84 -11.19
N VAL A 139 -3.07 -0.35 -11.08
CA VAL A 139 -4.26 -1.20 -11.00
C VAL A 139 -4.52 -1.91 -12.33
N GLN A 140 -4.34 -1.23 -13.47
CA GLN A 140 -4.43 -1.87 -14.77
C GLN A 140 -3.43 -3.02 -14.90
N TYR A 141 -2.21 -2.80 -14.44
CA TYR A 141 -1.19 -3.85 -14.47
C TYR A 141 -1.61 -5.04 -13.61
N ALA A 142 -2.10 -4.78 -12.40
CA ALA A 142 -2.59 -5.84 -11.51
C ALA A 142 -3.75 -6.62 -12.13
N GLU A 143 -4.68 -5.94 -12.80
CA GLU A 143 -5.77 -6.59 -13.54
C GLU A 143 -5.24 -7.52 -14.63
N SER A 144 -4.21 -7.07 -15.35
CA SER A 144 -3.59 -7.89 -16.40
C SER A 144 -2.95 -9.16 -15.85
N LEU A 145 -2.57 -9.17 -14.58
CA LEU A 145 -2.03 -10.34 -13.89
C LEU A 145 -3.11 -11.22 -13.26
N GLY A 146 -4.39 -10.83 -13.38
CA GLY A 146 -5.48 -11.58 -12.78
C GLY A 146 -5.60 -11.42 -11.27
N LYS A 147 -5.06 -10.35 -10.71
CA LYS A 147 -5.11 -10.10 -9.27
C LYS A 147 -6.52 -9.72 -8.83
N ARG A 148 -6.89 -10.11 -7.61
CA ARG A 148 -8.14 -9.69 -6.97
C ARG A 148 -8.04 -8.22 -6.60
N ILE A 149 -9.10 -7.44 -6.90
CA ILE A 149 -9.10 -5.99 -6.70
C ILE A 149 -10.36 -5.56 -5.98
N ILE A 150 -10.19 -4.72 -4.95
CA ILE A 150 -11.28 -4.01 -4.29
C ILE A 150 -11.05 -2.53 -4.54
N ASN A 151 -11.95 -1.88 -5.30
CA ASN A 151 -11.89 -0.45 -5.52
C ASN A 151 -12.84 0.26 -4.57
N LEU A 152 -12.31 1.00 -3.60
CA LEU A 152 -13.10 1.69 -2.58
C LEU A 152 -13.99 2.78 -3.19
N ALA A 153 -13.63 3.33 -4.34
CA ALA A 153 -14.43 4.34 -5.03
C ALA A 153 -15.75 3.79 -5.57
N GLU A 154 -15.86 2.47 -5.75
CA GLU A 154 -17.05 1.81 -6.30
C GLU A 154 -18.01 1.28 -5.24
N GLN A 155 -17.75 1.57 -3.98
CA GLN A 155 -18.56 1.04 -2.88
C GLN A 155 -19.70 1.96 -2.45
#